data_451fc74e500bd54d23a8e8790d7940b6
#
_entry.id   451fc74e500bd54d23a8e8790d7940b6
#
_cell.length_a   1.000
_cell.length_b   1.000
_cell.length_c   1.000
_cell.angle_alpha   90.00
_cell.angle_beta   90.00
_cell.angle_gamma   90.00
#
_symmetry.space_group_name_H-M   'P 1'
#
loop_
_entity.id
_entity.type
_entity.pdbx_description
1 polymer ?
#
loop_
_entity_poly.entity_id
_entity_poly.type
_entity_poly.pdbx_seq_one_letter_code
_entity_poly.pdbx_strand_id
1 'polypeptide(L)'
;MANKRDYYEVLGVDKSASAEEIKKAYRKMAIKYHPDKNPGDKEAEEKFKEAAEAYSILSDPDKKSRYDQFGHAGVEGAGPDFSGGFGGGFGGGARSSQQQQRVYRGRDIRVRVKLTLEEIAKGVEKEISIEKSVPCSECGGKGAKNSSDIKTCPACHGTGQVERVVRQGFFQQVTYSTCQQCGGEGKIISNPCRSCGGTGLVRKRETIKVKIPAGVEAGMQLTIQGEGNAAKNNGINGDLLVVIEEQEHPNLKRDGNNLYYTKIISLPDAILGTETEIPCLDGPYKIKIDAGTQSGTVVRLRGKGLPTVNGYGGTGDMYVKIGVWIPRKLNKEEKAVIESLKDNESFKPNPTKEDKSFFDRIKDLFD
;
A
#
# COMPACT_ATOMS: atom_id res chain seq x y z
N MET A 1 -34.82 30.29 -9.58
CA MET A 1 -33.86 29.85 -8.51
C MET A 1 -34.61 28.83 -7.68
N ALA A 2 -34.22 27.56 -7.72
CA ALA A 2 -34.85 26.53 -6.91
C ALA A 2 -34.59 26.84 -5.43
N ASN A 3 -35.67 26.95 -4.66
CA ASN A 3 -35.62 27.26 -3.24
C ASN A 3 -35.06 26.00 -2.53
N LYS A 4 -33.74 25.98 -2.22
CA LYS A 4 -33.12 24.87 -1.48
C LYS A 4 -33.76 24.80 -0.08
N ARG A 5 -34.12 23.57 0.38
CA ARG A 5 -34.67 23.35 1.71
C ARG A 5 -33.62 23.60 2.80
N ASP A 6 -34.07 24.07 3.98
CA ASP A 6 -33.16 24.25 5.13
C ASP A 6 -32.48 22.92 5.49
N TYR A 7 -31.17 22.96 5.72
CA TYR A 7 -30.40 21.75 6.02
C TYR A 7 -30.80 21.04 7.33
N TYR A 8 -31.31 21.80 8.29
CA TYR A 8 -31.89 21.25 9.52
C TYR A 8 -33.18 20.49 9.25
N GLU A 9 -34.04 21.03 8.39
CA GLU A 9 -35.26 20.37 7.93
C GLU A 9 -34.97 19.12 7.09
N VAL A 10 -33.95 19.18 6.23
CA VAL A 10 -33.51 18.02 5.42
C VAL A 10 -33.09 16.86 6.30
N LEU A 11 -32.36 17.10 7.39
CA LEU A 11 -31.95 16.05 8.33
C LEU A 11 -33.02 15.74 9.39
N GLY A 12 -34.06 16.57 9.52
CA GLY A 12 -35.13 16.41 10.51
C GLY A 12 -34.64 16.63 11.94
N VAL A 13 -33.76 17.62 12.14
CA VAL A 13 -33.21 17.99 13.46
C VAL A 13 -33.47 19.48 13.75
N ASP A 14 -33.44 19.85 15.02
CA ASP A 14 -33.55 21.24 15.46
C ASP A 14 -32.24 22.01 15.22
N LYS A 15 -32.33 23.35 15.07
CA LYS A 15 -31.15 24.23 14.89
C LYS A 15 -30.16 24.15 16.07
N SER A 16 -30.68 23.81 17.24
CA SER A 16 -29.90 23.60 18.46
C SER A 16 -29.26 22.20 18.60
N ALA A 17 -29.46 21.32 17.60
CA ALA A 17 -28.99 19.95 17.65
C ALA A 17 -27.47 19.85 17.77
N SER A 18 -27.01 18.93 18.62
CA SER A 18 -25.62 18.62 18.83
C SER A 18 -25.01 17.88 17.60
N ALA A 19 -23.69 17.91 17.52
CA ALA A 19 -22.97 17.21 16.43
C ALA A 19 -23.28 15.70 16.40
N GLU A 20 -23.55 15.09 17.55
CA GLU A 20 -23.92 13.68 17.66
C GLU A 20 -25.32 13.39 17.12
N GLU A 21 -26.27 14.29 17.40
CA GLU A 21 -27.65 14.18 16.89
C GLU A 21 -27.69 14.38 15.38
N ILE A 22 -26.95 15.36 14.85
CA ILE A 22 -26.80 15.59 13.41
C ILE A 22 -26.23 14.33 12.73
N LYS A 23 -25.18 13.74 13.29
CA LYS A 23 -24.57 12.51 12.78
C LYS A 23 -25.52 11.30 12.81
N LYS A 24 -26.29 11.17 13.89
CA LYS A 24 -27.30 10.10 14.04
C LYS A 24 -28.43 10.24 13.03
N ALA A 25 -28.93 11.46 12.82
CA ALA A 25 -29.96 11.79 11.85
C ALA A 25 -29.50 11.48 10.41
N TYR A 26 -28.28 11.93 10.05
CA TYR A 26 -27.69 11.61 8.74
C TYR A 26 -27.57 10.10 8.50
N ARG A 27 -27.05 9.33 9.47
CA ARG A 27 -26.94 7.88 9.32
C ARG A 27 -28.28 7.21 9.08
N LYS A 28 -29.34 7.68 9.76
CA LYS A 28 -30.70 7.15 9.60
C LYS A 28 -31.23 7.43 8.18
N MET A 29 -31.00 8.63 7.66
CA MET A 29 -31.38 9.02 6.31
C MET A 29 -30.57 8.29 5.24
N ALA A 30 -29.26 8.18 5.43
CA ALA A 30 -28.36 7.46 4.53
C ALA A 30 -28.72 5.98 4.38
N ILE A 31 -29.07 5.29 5.48
CA ILE A 31 -29.53 3.90 5.45
C ILE A 31 -30.90 3.74 4.76
N LYS A 32 -31.78 4.73 4.96
CA LYS A 32 -33.16 4.70 4.41
C LYS A 32 -33.16 4.92 2.90
N TYR A 33 -32.36 5.86 2.40
CA TYR A 33 -32.32 6.27 1.00
C TYR A 33 -31.07 5.80 0.26
N HIS A 34 -30.40 4.76 0.78
CA HIS A 34 -29.20 4.19 0.14
C HIS A 34 -29.54 3.66 -1.27
N PRO A 35 -28.70 3.92 -2.29
CA PRO A 35 -28.96 3.45 -3.64
C PRO A 35 -29.07 1.93 -3.75
N ASP A 36 -28.33 1.18 -2.94
CA ASP A 36 -28.42 -0.30 -2.92
C ASP A 36 -29.76 -0.83 -2.39
N LYS A 37 -30.45 -0.03 -1.55
CA LYS A 37 -31.77 -0.41 -1.01
C LYS A 37 -32.93 0.11 -1.85
N ASN A 38 -32.68 1.14 -2.67
CA ASN A 38 -33.67 1.78 -3.53
C ASN A 38 -33.14 1.89 -4.96
N PRO A 39 -32.84 0.78 -5.64
CA PRO A 39 -32.25 0.81 -6.97
C PRO A 39 -33.24 1.40 -7.97
N GLY A 40 -32.81 2.47 -8.66
CA GLY A 40 -33.61 3.15 -9.70
C GLY A 40 -34.64 4.16 -9.21
N ASP A 41 -34.75 4.40 -7.91
CA ASP A 41 -35.63 5.44 -7.32
C ASP A 41 -34.91 6.82 -7.32
N LYS A 42 -35.27 7.68 -8.27
CA LYS A 42 -34.71 9.03 -8.39
C LYS A 42 -34.99 9.92 -7.18
N GLU A 43 -36.17 9.78 -6.55
CA GLU A 43 -36.51 10.56 -5.37
C GLU A 43 -35.66 10.15 -4.16
N ALA A 44 -35.38 8.86 -4.00
CA ALA A 44 -34.49 8.38 -2.97
C ALA A 44 -33.04 8.87 -3.20
N GLU A 45 -32.58 8.90 -4.45
CA GLU A 45 -31.25 9.42 -4.81
C GLU A 45 -31.12 10.91 -4.51
N GLU A 46 -32.14 11.73 -4.84
CA GLU A 46 -32.17 13.15 -4.52
C GLU A 46 -32.13 13.41 -3.02
N LYS A 47 -32.98 12.70 -2.25
CA LYS A 47 -33.00 12.80 -0.77
C LYS A 47 -31.69 12.35 -0.14
N PHE A 48 -31.01 11.37 -0.71
CA PHE A 48 -29.70 10.96 -0.26
C PHE A 48 -28.64 12.02 -0.50
N LYS A 49 -28.65 12.66 -1.69
CA LYS A 49 -27.73 13.78 -2.04
C LYS A 49 -27.97 14.99 -1.14
N GLU A 50 -29.23 15.38 -0.94
CA GLU A 50 -29.59 16.49 -0.05
C GLU A 50 -29.16 16.22 1.41
N ALA A 51 -29.35 15.00 1.92
CA ALA A 51 -28.93 14.64 3.25
C ALA A 51 -27.39 14.64 3.41
N ALA A 52 -26.64 14.20 2.38
CA ALA A 52 -25.20 14.23 2.37
C ALA A 52 -24.66 15.69 2.31
N GLU A 53 -25.27 16.55 1.50
CA GLU A 53 -24.94 17.99 1.44
C GLU A 53 -25.19 18.66 2.80
N ALA A 54 -26.36 18.45 3.41
CA ALA A 54 -26.71 18.98 4.71
C ALA A 54 -25.73 18.53 5.82
N TYR A 55 -25.37 17.26 5.84
CA TYR A 55 -24.40 16.73 6.81
C TYR A 55 -23.01 17.33 6.61
N SER A 56 -22.55 17.51 5.38
CA SER A 56 -21.23 18.08 5.09
C SER A 56 -21.07 19.52 5.59
N ILE A 57 -22.16 20.26 5.69
CA ILE A 57 -22.18 21.64 6.19
C ILE A 57 -22.39 21.67 7.71
N LEU A 58 -23.35 20.92 8.23
CA LEU A 58 -23.71 20.97 9.65
C LEU A 58 -22.75 20.19 10.58
N SER A 59 -21.94 19.28 10.04
CA SER A 59 -20.93 18.55 10.82
C SER A 59 -19.64 19.31 11.09
N ASP A 60 -19.35 20.35 10.32
CA ASP A 60 -18.18 21.21 10.45
C ASP A 60 -18.57 22.50 11.22
N PRO A 61 -17.97 22.79 12.39
CA PRO A 61 -18.31 23.94 13.20
C PRO A 61 -18.23 25.29 12.47
N ASP A 62 -17.21 25.46 11.61
CA ASP A 62 -17.01 26.70 10.86
C ASP A 62 -18.04 26.86 9.75
N LYS A 63 -18.37 25.79 9.05
CA LYS A 63 -19.40 25.80 8.00
C LYS A 63 -20.79 25.97 8.60
N LYS A 64 -21.07 25.28 9.70
CA LYS A 64 -22.31 25.43 10.45
C LYS A 64 -22.51 26.87 10.89
N SER A 65 -21.50 27.51 11.46
CA SER A 65 -21.56 28.92 11.89
C SER A 65 -21.85 29.88 10.72
N ARG A 66 -21.27 29.67 9.56
CA ARG A 66 -21.53 30.44 8.34
C ARG A 66 -22.94 30.19 7.80
N TYR A 67 -23.39 28.96 7.84
CA TYR A 67 -24.74 28.61 7.45
C TYR A 67 -25.78 29.24 8.37
N ASP A 68 -25.55 29.22 9.68
CA ASP A 68 -26.43 29.82 10.69
C ASP A 68 -26.54 31.35 10.55
N GLN A 69 -25.47 32.02 10.08
CA GLN A 69 -25.44 33.47 9.89
C GLN A 69 -25.99 33.95 8.52
N PHE A 70 -25.66 33.21 7.47
CA PHE A 70 -25.89 33.66 6.08
C PHE A 70 -26.78 32.72 5.25
N GLY A 71 -27.29 31.65 5.85
CA GLY A 71 -28.06 30.61 5.15
C GLY A 71 -27.24 29.91 4.04
N HIS A 72 -27.94 29.46 3.01
CA HIS A 72 -27.31 28.81 1.85
C HIS A 72 -26.28 29.72 1.15
N ALA A 73 -26.48 31.01 1.12
CA ALA A 73 -25.54 31.94 0.49
C ALA A 73 -24.18 31.99 1.18
N GLY A 74 -24.10 31.69 2.49
CA GLY A 74 -22.85 31.64 3.24
C GLY A 74 -21.99 30.39 2.98
N VAL A 75 -22.57 29.39 2.34
CA VAL A 75 -21.92 28.08 2.07
C VAL A 75 -21.95 27.69 0.58
N GLU A 76 -22.55 28.52 -0.28
CA GLU A 76 -22.54 28.39 -1.74
C GLU A 76 -21.11 28.63 -2.26
N GLY A 77 -20.35 27.59 -2.43
CA GLY A 77 -18.91 27.57 -2.78
C GLY A 77 -18.08 26.62 -1.93
N ALA A 78 -18.64 26.09 -0.83
CA ALA A 78 -18.05 25.05 0.00
C ALA A 78 -18.76 23.69 -0.24
N GLY A 79 -18.96 23.32 -1.51
CA GLY A 79 -19.51 22.03 -1.89
C GLY A 79 -18.64 20.88 -1.40
N PRO A 80 -19.23 19.69 -1.10
CA PRO A 80 -18.46 18.52 -0.71
C PRO A 80 -17.54 18.14 -1.86
N ASP A 81 -16.24 18.10 -1.58
CA ASP A 81 -15.21 17.57 -2.46
C ASP A 81 -15.40 16.05 -2.62
N PHE A 82 -16.48 15.67 -3.30
CA PHE A 82 -16.75 14.29 -3.69
C PHE A 82 -16.92 14.22 -5.21
N SER A 83 -15.85 14.59 -5.90
CA SER A 83 -15.66 14.17 -7.29
C SER A 83 -14.18 14.38 -7.66
N GLY A 84 -13.42 13.36 -7.61
CA GLY A 84 -12.18 13.26 -8.35
C GLY A 84 -12.50 13.44 -9.83
N GLY A 85 -12.00 14.51 -10.43
CA GLY A 85 -11.83 14.65 -11.85
C GLY A 85 -12.91 15.43 -12.61
N PHE A 86 -12.44 16.47 -13.21
CA PHE A 86 -12.93 17.18 -14.40
C PHE A 86 -13.54 18.58 -14.19
N GLY A 87 -12.83 19.54 -14.71
CA GLY A 87 -13.43 20.79 -15.20
C GLY A 87 -12.96 22.06 -14.50
N GLY A 88 -11.97 22.67 -15.11
CA GLY A 88 -11.45 23.98 -14.74
C GLY A 88 -12.42 25.13 -14.94
N GLY A 89 -12.14 26.19 -14.21
CA GLY A 89 -12.26 27.54 -14.73
C GLY A 89 -13.49 28.32 -14.31
N PHE A 90 -13.18 29.47 -13.78
CA PHE A 90 -13.94 30.71 -13.63
C PHE A 90 -14.48 31.01 -12.22
N GLY A 91 -13.83 31.99 -11.61
CA GLY A 91 -14.30 32.70 -10.44
C GLY A 91 -13.21 33.61 -9.89
N GLY A 92 -13.04 34.81 -10.47
CA GLY A 92 -12.14 35.84 -9.96
C GLY A 92 -12.61 36.36 -8.60
N GLY A 93 -11.86 36.09 -7.55
CA GLY A 93 -11.95 36.70 -6.24
C GLY A 93 -10.55 37.17 -5.86
N ALA A 94 -10.39 38.46 -5.60
CA ALA A 94 -9.18 39.13 -5.17
C ALA A 94 -8.62 38.43 -3.92
N ARG A 95 -7.68 37.49 -4.11
CA ARG A 95 -6.84 36.98 -3.02
C ARG A 95 -5.65 37.90 -2.88
N SER A 96 -5.55 38.52 -1.70
CA SER A 96 -4.33 39.15 -1.25
C SER A 96 -3.15 38.25 -1.60
N SER A 97 -2.21 38.78 -2.36
CA SER A 97 -0.96 38.09 -2.76
C SER A 97 -0.07 37.87 -1.55
N GLN A 98 -0.47 36.98 -0.67
CA GLN A 98 0.48 36.36 0.24
C GLN A 98 1.32 35.42 -0.64
N GLN A 99 2.55 35.84 -0.88
CA GLN A 99 3.58 35.15 -1.64
C GLN A 99 3.70 33.72 -1.10
N GLN A 100 2.95 32.77 -1.65
CA GLN A 100 3.12 31.36 -1.33
C GLN A 100 4.51 30.96 -1.78
N GLN A 101 5.42 30.90 -0.83
CA GLN A 101 6.75 30.35 -1.07
C GLN A 101 6.56 28.95 -1.66
N ARG A 102 7.03 28.74 -2.87
CA ARG A 102 6.99 27.43 -3.51
C ARG A 102 7.75 26.44 -2.63
N VAL A 103 7.05 25.55 -1.96
CA VAL A 103 7.66 24.48 -1.19
C VAL A 103 8.19 23.45 -2.20
N TYR A 104 9.50 23.36 -2.31
CA TYR A 104 10.14 22.33 -3.12
C TYR A 104 10.05 20.99 -2.39
N ARG A 105 9.65 19.93 -3.09
CA ARG A 105 9.68 18.56 -2.57
C ARG A 105 10.77 17.76 -3.29
N GLY A 106 11.56 17.02 -2.54
CA GLY A 106 12.54 16.07 -3.05
C GLY A 106 11.84 14.90 -3.75
N ARG A 107 12.56 14.23 -4.65
CA ARG A 107 12.05 13.02 -5.31
C ARG A 107 12.15 11.84 -4.37
N ASP A 108 11.14 10.99 -4.38
CA ASP A 108 11.17 9.73 -3.66
C ASP A 108 12.21 8.78 -4.27
N ILE A 109 12.74 7.89 -3.43
CA ILE A 109 13.68 6.85 -3.84
C ILE A 109 12.99 5.51 -3.65
N ARG A 110 13.01 4.65 -4.68
CA ARG A 110 12.47 3.30 -4.62
C ARG A 110 13.61 2.29 -4.58
N VAL A 111 13.59 1.40 -3.59
CA VAL A 111 14.57 0.33 -3.41
C VAL A 111 13.84 -1.00 -3.25
N ARG A 112 14.36 -2.07 -3.85
CA ARG A 112 13.87 -3.43 -3.68
C ARG A 112 14.72 -4.16 -2.67
N VAL A 113 14.06 -4.85 -1.73
CA VAL A 113 14.74 -5.63 -0.68
C VAL A 113 14.26 -7.06 -0.76
N LYS A 114 15.20 -7.98 -0.95
CA LYS A 114 14.93 -9.42 -0.94
C LYS A 114 14.94 -9.93 0.48
N LEU A 115 13.91 -10.69 0.82
CA LEU A 115 13.73 -11.32 2.12
C LEU A 115 13.57 -12.82 1.97
N THR A 116 14.18 -13.58 2.87
CA THR A 116 13.92 -15.01 3.01
C THR A 116 12.64 -15.28 3.81
N LEU A 117 12.08 -16.47 3.73
CA LEU A 117 10.87 -16.83 4.50
C LEU A 117 11.10 -16.74 6.01
N GLU A 118 12.31 -17.04 6.49
CA GLU A 118 12.69 -16.94 7.90
C GLU A 118 12.72 -15.46 8.37
N GLU A 119 13.22 -14.56 7.53
CA GLU A 119 13.22 -13.12 7.80
C GLU A 119 11.79 -12.57 7.81
N ILE A 120 10.95 -13.04 6.89
CA ILE A 120 9.53 -12.68 6.82
C ILE A 120 8.78 -13.18 8.06
N ALA A 121 9.07 -14.39 8.52
CA ALA A 121 8.42 -14.97 9.70
C ALA A 121 8.70 -14.20 11.00
N LYS A 122 9.93 -13.73 11.18
CA LYS A 122 10.38 -13.08 12.41
C LYS A 122 10.34 -11.56 12.36
N GLY A 123 10.32 -11.00 11.13
CA GLY A 123 10.66 -9.60 10.90
C GLY A 123 12.17 -9.39 11.01
N VAL A 124 12.66 -8.33 10.39
CA VAL A 124 14.11 -8.07 10.34
C VAL A 124 14.40 -6.57 10.26
N GLU A 125 15.52 -6.16 10.85
CA GLU A 125 16.11 -4.86 10.58
C GLU A 125 17.21 -5.02 9.53
N LYS A 126 17.07 -4.32 8.39
CA LYS A 126 18.07 -4.32 7.32
C LYS A 126 18.70 -2.94 7.15
N GLU A 127 19.99 -2.92 6.95
CA GLU A 127 20.73 -1.73 6.58
C GLU A 127 20.79 -1.63 5.05
N ILE A 128 20.19 -0.56 4.52
CA ILE A 128 20.11 -0.32 3.08
C ILE A 128 21.02 0.85 2.75
N SER A 129 22.02 0.61 1.92
CA SER A 129 22.91 1.66 1.42
C SER A 129 22.34 2.24 0.13
N ILE A 130 21.96 3.51 0.17
CA ILE A 130 21.39 4.23 -0.98
C ILE A 130 22.23 5.45 -1.33
N GLU A 131 22.22 5.82 -2.59
CA GLU A 131 22.77 7.09 -3.05
C GLU A 131 21.64 8.09 -3.17
N LYS A 132 21.66 9.13 -2.33
CA LYS A 132 20.65 10.18 -2.31
C LYS A 132 21.25 11.57 -2.37
N SER A 133 20.47 12.52 -2.86
CA SER A 133 20.81 13.93 -2.79
C SER A 133 20.59 14.42 -1.37
N VAL A 134 21.63 15.03 -0.78
CA VAL A 134 21.59 15.64 0.55
C VAL A 134 21.94 17.12 0.45
N PRO A 135 21.56 17.96 1.42
CA PRO A 135 21.97 19.34 1.44
C PRO A 135 23.49 19.46 1.48
N CYS A 136 24.05 20.33 0.68
CA CYS A 136 25.48 20.59 0.64
C CYS A 136 25.94 21.14 1.99
N SER A 137 26.91 20.48 2.61
CA SER A 137 27.43 20.87 3.94
C SER A 137 28.14 22.23 3.94
N GLU A 138 28.79 22.62 2.82
CA GLU A 138 29.50 23.89 2.73
C GLU A 138 28.59 25.11 2.65
N CYS A 139 27.45 25.01 1.93
CA CYS A 139 26.53 26.13 1.77
C CYS A 139 25.22 25.97 2.54
N GLY A 140 25.05 24.86 3.29
CA GLY A 140 23.83 24.58 4.04
C GLY A 140 22.58 24.48 3.16
N GLY A 141 22.72 23.96 1.92
CA GLY A 141 21.59 23.83 0.98
C GLY A 141 21.24 25.09 0.19
N LYS A 142 21.91 26.21 0.43
CA LYS A 142 21.60 27.52 -0.21
C LYS A 142 22.11 27.66 -1.65
N GLY A 143 23.10 26.87 -2.06
CA GLY A 143 23.74 26.94 -3.38
C GLY A 143 24.76 28.06 -3.58
N ALA A 144 24.79 29.04 -2.69
CA ALA A 144 25.71 30.18 -2.74
C ALA A 144 26.82 30.04 -1.70
N LYS A 145 28.01 30.60 -1.98
CA LYS A 145 29.14 30.62 -1.03
C LYS A 145 28.76 31.40 0.23
N ASN A 146 28.14 32.59 0.04
CA ASN A 146 27.65 33.43 1.12
C ASN A 146 26.17 33.76 0.88
N SER A 147 25.42 34.04 1.93
CA SER A 147 24.00 34.43 1.81
C SER A 147 23.81 35.76 1.06
N SER A 148 24.80 36.65 1.10
CA SER A 148 24.83 37.92 0.35
C SER A 148 24.91 37.74 -1.17
N ASP A 149 25.37 36.59 -1.64
CA ASP A 149 25.50 36.27 -3.05
C ASP A 149 24.18 35.86 -3.70
N ILE A 150 23.12 35.66 -2.89
CA ILE A 150 21.78 35.36 -3.36
C ILE A 150 21.00 36.66 -3.52
N LYS A 151 20.70 37.01 -4.77
CA LYS A 151 19.96 38.24 -5.11
C LYS A 151 18.59 37.90 -5.66
N THR A 152 17.60 38.73 -5.40
CA THR A 152 16.30 38.63 -6.06
C THR A 152 16.45 38.82 -7.56
N CYS A 153 15.79 37.98 -8.36
CA CYS A 153 15.87 38.08 -9.82
C CYS A 153 15.22 39.43 -10.29
N PRO A 154 15.92 40.27 -11.00
CA PRO A 154 15.41 41.56 -11.43
C PRO A 154 14.31 41.45 -12.51
N ALA A 155 14.30 40.36 -13.29
CA ALA A 155 13.32 40.17 -14.36
C ALA A 155 11.93 39.75 -13.87
N CYS A 156 11.85 39.02 -12.74
CA CYS A 156 10.59 38.54 -12.19
C CYS A 156 10.32 39.05 -10.77
N HIS A 157 11.18 39.89 -10.23
CA HIS A 157 11.08 40.45 -8.88
C HIS A 157 10.80 39.41 -7.79
N GLY A 158 11.37 38.22 -7.96
CA GLY A 158 11.24 37.11 -6.98
C GLY A 158 10.07 36.13 -7.24
N THR A 159 9.18 36.42 -8.18
CA THR A 159 8.02 35.54 -8.47
C THR A 159 8.38 34.23 -9.20
N GLY A 160 9.53 34.22 -9.89
CA GLY A 160 9.95 33.09 -10.74
C GLY A 160 9.16 32.98 -12.06
N GLN A 161 8.19 33.86 -12.29
CA GLN A 161 7.36 33.89 -13.49
C GLN A 161 7.32 35.29 -14.07
N VAL A 162 7.19 35.39 -15.39
CA VAL A 162 6.99 36.64 -16.09
C VAL A 162 5.66 36.60 -16.80
N GLU A 163 4.94 37.71 -16.74
CA GLU A 163 3.68 37.91 -17.46
C GLU A 163 3.97 38.14 -18.93
N ARG A 164 3.27 37.43 -19.77
CA ARG A 164 3.18 37.70 -21.21
C ARG A 164 1.75 38.01 -21.57
N VAL A 165 1.54 39.21 -22.07
CA VAL A 165 0.25 39.65 -22.62
C VAL A 165 0.21 39.27 -24.09
N VAL A 166 -0.58 38.26 -24.42
CA VAL A 166 -0.84 37.86 -25.81
C VAL A 166 -2.10 38.61 -26.27
N ARG A 167 -1.98 39.45 -27.25
CA ARG A 167 -3.09 40.14 -27.89
C ARG A 167 -3.49 39.39 -29.15
N GLN A 168 -4.70 38.87 -29.15
CA GLN A 168 -5.31 38.22 -30.31
C GLN A 168 -6.60 38.93 -30.66
N GLY A 169 -6.52 39.87 -31.61
CA GLY A 169 -7.62 40.74 -31.96
C GLY A 169 -8.06 41.66 -30.79
N PHE A 170 -9.37 41.61 -30.43
CA PHE A 170 -9.91 42.38 -29.31
C PHE A 170 -9.74 41.73 -27.93
N PHE A 171 -9.20 40.54 -27.88
CA PHE A 171 -8.98 39.83 -26.61
C PHE A 171 -7.52 39.96 -26.14
N GLN A 172 -7.36 40.35 -24.89
CA GLN A 172 -6.09 40.42 -24.18
C GLN A 172 -6.03 39.23 -23.19
N GLN A 173 -5.12 38.26 -23.44
CA GLN A 173 -4.91 37.15 -22.56
C GLN A 173 -3.57 37.31 -21.85
N VAL A 174 -3.60 37.28 -20.51
CA VAL A 174 -2.40 37.30 -19.69
C VAL A 174 -1.99 35.83 -19.44
N THR A 175 -0.78 35.48 -19.91
CA THR A 175 -0.18 34.14 -19.69
C THR A 175 1.04 34.30 -18.83
N TYR A 176 1.22 33.40 -17.86
CA TYR A 176 2.41 33.34 -17.02
C TYR A 176 3.39 32.32 -17.59
N SER A 177 4.62 32.74 -17.83
CA SER A 177 5.71 31.87 -18.29
C SER A 177 6.85 31.84 -17.27
N THR A 178 7.57 30.72 -17.21
CA THR A 178 8.74 30.60 -16.34
C THR A 178 9.78 31.67 -16.69
N CYS A 179 10.28 32.40 -15.71
CA CYS A 179 11.31 33.39 -15.92
C CYS A 179 12.60 32.73 -16.42
N GLN A 180 13.03 33.06 -17.64
CA GLN A 180 14.18 32.45 -18.25
C GLN A 180 15.51 32.83 -17.54
N GLN A 181 15.59 34.03 -16.93
CA GLN A 181 16.78 34.51 -16.27
C GLN A 181 17.12 33.75 -14.98
N CYS A 182 16.10 33.33 -14.19
CA CYS A 182 16.32 32.59 -12.97
C CYS A 182 15.83 31.14 -13.05
N GLY A 183 15.36 30.67 -14.21
CA GLY A 183 14.84 29.30 -14.39
C GLY A 183 13.63 28.98 -13.50
N GLY A 184 12.87 29.99 -13.05
CA GLY A 184 11.72 29.82 -12.16
C GLY A 184 12.05 29.91 -10.66
N GLU A 185 13.31 30.07 -10.27
CA GLU A 185 13.72 30.08 -8.85
C GLU A 185 13.45 31.43 -8.16
N GLY A 186 13.21 32.49 -8.90
CA GLY A 186 12.99 33.85 -8.36
C GLY A 186 14.25 34.53 -7.83
N LYS A 187 15.35 33.79 -7.74
CA LYS A 187 16.64 34.24 -7.19
C LYS A 187 17.79 33.96 -8.18
N ILE A 188 18.84 34.75 -8.10
CA ILE A 188 20.06 34.59 -8.92
C ILE A 188 21.24 34.49 -7.94
N ILE A 189 22.10 33.50 -8.17
CA ILE A 189 23.33 33.29 -7.39
C ILE A 189 24.49 33.91 -8.14
N SER A 190 25.13 34.95 -7.55
CA SER A 190 26.30 35.61 -8.15
C SER A 190 27.58 34.78 -8.02
N ASN A 191 27.80 34.14 -6.85
CA ASN A 191 28.94 33.26 -6.57
C ASN A 191 28.40 31.87 -6.16
N PRO A 192 28.32 30.91 -7.09
CA PRO A 192 27.87 29.57 -6.78
C PRO A 192 28.87 28.84 -5.87
N CYS A 193 28.33 28.05 -4.93
CA CYS A 193 29.12 27.18 -4.07
C CYS A 193 29.88 26.15 -4.94
N ARG A 194 31.19 26.04 -4.72
CA ARG A 194 32.07 25.17 -5.54
C ARG A 194 31.73 23.69 -5.40
N SER A 195 31.35 23.23 -4.22
CA SER A 195 31.02 21.82 -3.95
C SER A 195 29.76 21.34 -4.64
N CYS A 196 28.73 22.18 -4.72
CA CYS A 196 27.46 21.79 -5.31
C CYS A 196 27.14 22.47 -6.65
N GLY A 197 28.05 23.33 -7.17
CA GLY A 197 27.83 24.03 -8.43
C GLY A 197 26.62 24.94 -8.48
N GLY A 198 26.18 25.47 -7.32
CA GLY A 198 25.01 26.35 -7.24
C GLY A 198 23.71 25.62 -6.94
N THR A 199 23.67 24.28 -6.97
CA THR A 199 22.43 23.49 -6.78
C THR A 199 21.97 23.42 -5.34
N GLY A 200 22.85 23.64 -4.37
CA GLY A 200 22.60 23.44 -2.94
C GLY A 200 22.57 21.96 -2.50
N LEU A 201 22.67 21.02 -3.45
CA LEU A 201 22.58 19.58 -3.21
C LEU A 201 23.83 18.85 -3.68
N VAL A 202 24.23 17.83 -2.96
CA VAL A 202 25.31 16.91 -3.32
C VAL A 202 24.81 15.46 -3.23
N ARG A 203 25.34 14.57 -4.06
CA ARG A 203 25.05 13.15 -3.95
C ARG A 203 25.94 12.53 -2.88
N LYS A 204 25.33 11.77 -1.97
CA LYS A 204 26.02 11.06 -0.92
C LYS A 204 25.41 9.68 -0.74
N ARG A 205 26.26 8.69 -0.49
CA ARG A 205 25.80 7.35 -0.11
C ARG A 205 25.56 7.34 1.40
N GLU A 206 24.33 7.00 1.78
CA GLU A 206 23.92 6.88 3.19
C GLU A 206 23.34 5.52 3.45
N THR A 207 23.60 4.98 4.65
CA THR A 207 23.06 3.71 5.10
C THR A 207 21.89 4.00 6.04
N ILE A 208 20.72 3.48 5.68
CA ILE A 208 19.48 3.69 6.42
C ILE A 208 19.06 2.34 7.01
N LYS A 209 18.74 2.34 8.31
CA LYS A 209 18.17 1.18 9.01
C LYS A 209 16.67 1.13 8.77
N VAL A 210 16.22 0.03 8.21
CA VAL A 210 14.82 -0.21 7.89
C VAL A 210 14.30 -1.38 8.70
N LYS A 211 13.32 -1.12 9.53
CA LYS A 211 12.62 -2.16 10.29
C LYS A 211 11.46 -2.69 9.46
N ILE A 212 11.56 -3.96 9.09
CA ILE A 212 10.55 -4.67 8.30
C ILE A 212 9.75 -5.55 9.25
N PRO A 213 8.43 -5.36 9.37
CA PRO A 213 7.60 -6.17 10.26
C PRO A 213 7.49 -7.62 9.77
N ALA A 214 7.14 -8.52 10.68
CA ALA A 214 6.85 -9.91 10.33
C ALA A 214 5.59 -10.01 9.46
N GLY A 215 5.54 -11.03 8.61
CA GLY A 215 4.37 -11.33 7.79
C GLY A 215 4.24 -10.54 6.48
N VAL A 216 5.21 -9.71 6.13
CA VAL A 216 5.15 -8.94 4.87
C VAL A 216 5.06 -9.87 3.66
N GLU A 217 4.40 -9.37 2.60
CA GLU A 217 4.22 -10.11 1.34
C GLU A 217 5.03 -9.48 0.21
N ALA A 218 5.33 -10.28 -0.80
CA ALA A 218 5.97 -9.80 -2.01
C ALA A 218 5.11 -8.69 -2.67
N GLY A 219 5.76 -7.61 -3.08
CA GLY A 219 5.11 -6.44 -3.65
C GLY A 219 4.63 -5.41 -2.62
N MET A 220 4.61 -5.70 -1.33
CA MET A 220 4.32 -4.71 -0.31
C MET A 220 5.36 -3.59 -0.32
N GLN A 221 4.89 -2.37 -0.06
CA GLN A 221 5.72 -1.17 -0.02
C GLN A 221 5.70 -0.56 1.37
N LEU A 222 6.88 -0.39 1.95
CA LEU A 222 7.10 0.35 3.18
C LEU A 222 7.58 1.76 2.84
N THR A 223 6.94 2.79 3.41
CA THR A 223 7.31 4.18 3.19
C THR A 223 8.02 4.72 4.42
N ILE A 224 9.26 5.19 4.24
CA ILE A 224 10.04 5.86 5.28
C ILE A 224 10.09 7.34 4.92
N GLN A 225 9.38 8.13 5.71
CA GLN A 225 9.19 9.54 5.45
C GLN A 225 10.51 10.32 5.58
N GLY A 226 10.74 11.23 4.62
CA GLY A 226 11.88 12.15 4.63
C GLY A 226 13.24 11.53 4.32
N GLU A 227 13.32 10.22 4.06
CA GLU A 227 14.56 9.50 3.76
C GLU A 227 14.87 9.38 2.26
N GLY A 228 14.08 10.04 1.42
CA GLY A 228 14.35 10.18 -0.01
C GLY A 228 15.37 11.28 -0.33
N ASN A 229 15.32 11.81 -1.55
CA ASN A 229 16.17 12.91 -1.97
C ASN A 229 15.81 14.21 -1.26
N ALA A 230 16.80 14.97 -0.85
CA ALA A 230 16.58 16.32 -0.35
C ALA A 230 16.02 17.23 -1.43
N ALA A 231 15.16 18.15 -1.01
CA ALA A 231 14.64 19.20 -1.87
C ALA A 231 15.60 20.38 -1.98
N LYS A 232 15.52 21.12 -3.08
CA LYS A 232 16.22 22.41 -3.21
C LYS A 232 15.70 23.42 -2.19
N ASN A 233 16.53 24.39 -1.86
CA ASN A 233 16.18 25.52 -0.96
C ASN A 233 15.64 25.07 0.41
N ASN A 234 16.17 23.97 0.98
CA ASN A 234 15.73 23.41 2.25
C ASN A 234 14.22 23.11 2.31
N GLY A 235 13.66 22.67 1.19
CA GLY A 235 12.27 22.20 1.12
C GLY A 235 12.05 20.85 1.81
N ILE A 236 10.93 20.22 1.54
CA ILE A 236 10.57 18.93 2.14
C ILE A 236 11.29 17.81 1.37
N ASN A 237 12.01 16.94 2.08
CA ASN A 237 12.61 15.77 1.46
C ASN A 237 11.54 14.83 0.90
N GLY A 238 11.90 14.05 -0.11
CA GLY A 238 11.11 12.92 -0.58
C GLY A 238 11.14 11.76 0.42
N ASP A 239 10.45 10.69 0.10
CA ASP A 239 10.35 9.50 0.92
C ASP A 239 11.19 8.35 0.34
N LEU A 240 11.60 7.41 1.19
CA LEU A 240 12.19 6.16 0.76
C LEU A 240 11.10 5.09 0.71
N LEU A 241 10.89 4.54 -0.48
CA LEU A 241 9.92 3.51 -0.77
C LEU A 241 10.64 2.16 -0.87
N VAL A 242 10.47 1.32 0.13
CA VAL A 242 11.08 -0.01 0.19
C VAL A 242 10.06 -1.03 -0.31
N VAL A 243 10.33 -1.63 -1.46
CA VAL A 243 9.48 -2.67 -2.06
C VAL A 243 10.04 -4.03 -1.66
N ILE A 244 9.20 -4.85 -1.08
CA ILE A 244 9.56 -6.19 -0.63
C ILE A 244 9.54 -7.15 -1.82
N GLU A 245 10.62 -7.92 -1.98
CA GLU A 245 10.72 -9.07 -2.87
C GLU A 245 10.97 -10.32 -2.02
N GLU A 246 10.20 -11.36 -2.25
CA GLU A 246 10.40 -12.64 -1.59
C GLU A 246 11.47 -13.46 -2.35
N GLN A 247 12.41 -14.01 -1.62
CA GLN A 247 13.39 -14.95 -2.17
C GLN A 247 12.81 -16.35 -2.17
N GLU A 248 12.88 -17.06 -3.30
CA GLU A 248 12.45 -18.44 -3.38
C GLU A 248 13.18 -19.32 -2.36
N HIS A 249 12.40 -20.07 -1.58
CA HIS A 249 12.93 -21.03 -0.64
C HIS A 249 13.07 -22.41 -1.30
N PRO A 250 14.20 -23.13 -1.10
CA PRO A 250 14.46 -24.38 -1.81
C PRO A 250 13.42 -25.47 -1.56
N ASN A 251 12.82 -25.52 -0.39
CA ASN A 251 11.94 -26.60 0.03
C ASN A 251 10.50 -26.17 0.33
N LEU A 252 10.29 -24.91 0.69
CA LEU A 252 9.00 -24.41 1.12
C LEU A 252 8.38 -23.53 0.02
N LYS A 253 7.10 -23.72 -0.21
CA LYS A 253 6.30 -22.83 -1.08
C LYS A 253 5.31 -22.08 -0.22
N ARG A 254 5.15 -20.79 -0.49
CA ARG A 254 4.20 -19.91 0.21
C ARG A 254 2.95 -19.76 -0.62
N ASP A 255 1.81 -19.74 0.07
CA ASP A 255 0.52 -19.29 -0.46
C ASP A 255 -0.22 -18.51 0.63
N GLY A 256 -0.27 -17.18 0.48
CA GLY A 256 -0.71 -16.27 1.53
C GLY A 256 0.13 -16.44 2.81
N ASN A 257 -0.50 -16.78 3.91
CA ASN A 257 0.19 -17.06 5.19
C ASN A 257 0.50 -18.54 5.39
N ASN A 258 0.08 -19.42 4.48
CA ASN A 258 0.33 -20.85 4.59
C ASN A 258 1.61 -21.25 3.88
N LEU A 259 2.22 -22.33 4.38
CA LEU A 259 3.41 -22.93 3.81
C LEU A 259 3.11 -24.35 3.33
N TYR A 260 3.71 -24.72 2.21
CA TYR A 260 3.58 -26.03 1.60
C TYR A 260 4.94 -26.69 1.50
N TYR A 261 5.00 -27.94 1.93
CA TYR A 261 6.18 -28.77 1.89
C TYR A 261 5.85 -30.17 1.37
N THR A 262 6.74 -30.76 0.60
CA THR A 262 6.58 -32.16 0.17
C THR A 262 7.64 -33.02 0.87
N LYS A 263 7.19 -33.92 1.71
CA LYS A 263 8.05 -34.92 2.37
C LYS A 263 7.97 -36.25 1.60
N ILE A 264 9.10 -36.71 1.13
CA ILE A 264 9.20 -38.03 0.49
C ILE A 264 9.65 -39.02 1.55
N ILE A 265 8.91 -40.12 1.71
CA ILE A 265 9.21 -41.24 2.60
C ILE A 265 9.38 -42.52 1.78
N SER A 266 10.02 -43.53 2.37
CA SER A 266 10.17 -44.83 1.73
C SER A 266 8.85 -45.62 1.73
N LEU A 267 8.70 -46.59 0.84
CA LEU A 267 7.56 -47.48 0.80
C LEU A 267 7.40 -48.29 2.13
N PRO A 268 8.47 -48.86 2.73
CA PRO A 268 8.36 -49.51 4.05
C PRO A 268 7.86 -48.57 5.16
N ASP A 269 8.37 -47.32 5.19
CA ASP A 269 7.93 -46.33 6.17
C ASP A 269 6.45 -45.96 6.00
N ALA A 270 5.95 -45.90 4.78
CA ALA A 270 4.53 -45.64 4.51
C ALA A 270 3.64 -46.80 4.99
N ILE A 271 4.11 -48.04 4.85
CA ILE A 271 3.35 -49.23 5.26
C ILE A 271 3.35 -49.40 6.77
N LEU A 272 4.54 -49.27 7.41
CA LEU A 272 4.73 -49.56 8.83
C LEU A 272 4.45 -48.37 9.74
N GLY A 273 4.44 -47.17 9.18
CA GLY A 273 4.44 -45.91 9.92
C GLY A 273 5.86 -45.54 10.36
N THR A 274 6.08 -44.26 10.53
CA THR A 274 7.41 -43.72 10.91
C THR A 274 7.29 -42.36 11.60
N GLU A 275 8.34 -42.01 12.33
CA GLU A 275 8.53 -40.64 12.80
C GLU A 275 9.57 -39.94 11.93
N THR A 276 9.27 -38.75 11.47
CA THR A 276 10.18 -38.01 10.60
C THR A 276 10.21 -36.51 10.95
N GLU A 277 11.29 -35.85 10.60
CA GLU A 277 11.47 -34.44 10.81
C GLU A 277 11.11 -33.66 9.56
N ILE A 278 10.40 -32.56 9.78
CA ILE A 278 9.98 -31.58 8.75
C ILE A 278 10.70 -30.26 9.02
N PRO A 279 11.32 -29.63 8.02
CA PRO A 279 11.93 -28.32 8.17
C PRO A 279 10.83 -27.26 8.31
N CYS A 280 10.67 -26.69 9.50
CA CYS A 280 9.82 -25.54 9.75
C CYS A 280 10.69 -24.29 9.94
N LEU A 281 10.07 -23.08 9.81
CA LEU A 281 10.78 -21.81 9.97
C LEU A 281 11.36 -21.59 11.38
N ASP A 282 10.77 -22.25 12.39
CA ASP A 282 11.23 -22.21 13.79
C ASP A 282 12.25 -23.30 14.13
N GLY A 283 12.62 -24.14 13.15
CA GLY A 283 13.47 -25.31 13.32
C GLY A 283 12.75 -26.61 12.97
N PRO A 284 13.45 -27.76 13.01
CA PRO A 284 12.88 -29.04 12.64
C PRO A 284 11.74 -29.44 13.58
N TYR A 285 10.64 -29.91 13.00
CA TYR A 285 9.46 -30.36 13.73
C TYR A 285 9.23 -31.87 13.46
N LYS A 286 9.09 -32.67 14.52
CA LYS A 286 8.83 -34.11 14.41
C LYS A 286 7.36 -34.36 14.17
N ILE A 287 7.04 -35.13 13.14
CA ILE A 287 5.71 -35.64 12.87
C ILE A 287 5.71 -37.16 12.88
N LYS A 288 4.59 -37.71 13.34
CA LYS A 288 4.30 -39.13 13.23
C LYS A 288 3.49 -39.37 11.97
N ILE A 289 3.89 -40.30 11.16
CA ILE A 289 3.21 -40.79 9.98
C ILE A 289 2.61 -42.16 10.34
N ASP A 290 1.30 -42.26 10.25
CA ASP A 290 0.58 -43.48 10.61
C ASP A 290 0.81 -44.59 9.57
N ALA A 291 0.75 -45.86 10.03
CA ALA A 291 0.87 -46.99 9.15
C ALA A 291 -0.23 -47.03 8.09
N GLY A 292 0.11 -47.39 6.85
CA GLY A 292 -0.81 -47.41 5.71
C GLY A 292 -1.04 -46.03 5.06
N THR A 293 -0.23 -45.02 5.39
CA THR A 293 -0.35 -43.67 4.80
C THR A 293 -0.20 -43.71 3.29
N GLN A 294 -1.19 -43.23 2.57
CA GLN A 294 -1.17 -43.17 1.10
C GLN A 294 -0.37 -42.00 0.58
N SER A 295 0.22 -42.18 -0.62
CA SER A 295 0.91 -41.08 -1.31
C SER A 295 -0.05 -39.96 -1.68
N GLY A 296 0.32 -38.72 -1.36
CA GLY A 296 -0.55 -37.56 -1.54
C GLY A 296 -1.31 -37.13 -0.29
N THR A 297 -1.29 -37.94 0.81
CA THR A 297 -1.86 -37.54 2.09
C THR A 297 -1.26 -36.21 2.56
N VAL A 298 -2.11 -35.29 3.03
CA VAL A 298 -1.69 -33.97 3.51
C VAL A 298 -1.86 -33.88 5.01
N VAL A 299 -0.76 -33.64 5.71
CA VAL A 299 -0.73 -33.40 7.15
C VAL A 299 -0.71 -31.90 7.40
N ARG A 300 -1.68 -31.38 8.17
CA ARG A 300 -1.77 -29.97 8.54
C ARG A 300 -1.08 -29.73 9.88
N LEU A 301 -0.08 -28.88 9.89
CA LEU A 301 0.62 -28.41 11.08
C LEU A 301 0.10 -27.01 11.42
N ARG A 302 -0.76 -26.93 12.42
CA ARG A 302 -1.42 -25.67 12.81
C ARG A 302 -0.40 -24.67 13.37
N GLY A 303 -0.54 -23.41 12.92
CA GLY A 303 0.29 -22.31 13.40
C GLY A 303 1.76 -22.38 13.01
N LYS A 304 2.13 -23.24 12.02
CA LYS A 304 3.51 -23.39 11.50
C LYS A 304 3.74 -22.69 10.16
N GLY A 305 2.79 -21.82 9.75
CA GLY A 305 2.92 -20.92 8.61
C GLY A 305 3.56 -19.57 8.97
N LEU A 306 3.24 -18.55 8.19
CA LEU A 306 3.71 -17.18 8.38
C LEU A 306 2.71 -16.36 9.21
N PRO A 307 3.18 -15.42 10.03
CA PRO A 307 2.30 -14.50 10.74
C PRO A 307 1.64 -13.51 9.76
N THR A 308 0.49 -12.97 10.17
CA THR A 308 -0.14 -11.85 9.45
C THR A 308 0.59 -10.55 9.78
N VAL A 309 0.70 -9.65 8.81
CA VAL A 309 1.24 -8.31 9.03
C VAL A 309 0.45 -7.63 10.15
N ASN A 310 1.15 -7.01 11.10
CA ASN A 310 0.57 -6.35 12.28
C ASN A 310 -0.17 -7.26 13.28
N GLY A 311 -0.09 -8.59 13.15
CA GLY A 311 -0.55 -9.54 14.18
C GLY A 311 -2.06 -9.73 14.31
N TYR A 312 -2.90 -9.05 13.54
CA TYR A 312 -4.35 -9.10 13.68
C TYR A 312 -5.03 -10.37 13.13
N GLY A 313 -4.30 -11.26 12.47
CA GLY A 313 -4.85 -12.46 11.82
C GLY A 313 -4.28 -13.79 12.32
N GLY A 314 -3.39 -13.76 13.32
CA GLY A 314 -2.72 -14.97 13.80
C GLY A 314 -1.61 -15.47 12.86
N THR A 315 -1.27 -16.74 12.98
CA THR A 315 -0.25 -17.43 12.16
C THR A 315 -0.94 -18.43 11.25
N GLY A 316 -0.53 -18.49 9.99
CA GLY A 316 -1.00 -19.50 9.04
C GLY A 316 -0.54 -20.92 9.41
N ASP A 317 -0.89 -21.87 8.59
CA ASP A 317 -0.57 -23.28 8.80
C ASP A 317 0.47 -23.77 7.79
N MET A 318 1.09 -24.90 8.13
CA MET A 318 1.95 -25.60 7.19
C MET A 318 1.27 -26.90 6.75
N TYR A 319 1.21 -27.10 5.45
CA TYR A 319 0.67 -28.29 4.80
C TYR A 319 1.80 -29.16 4.27
N VAL A 320 1.93 -30.36 4.86
CA VAL A 320 2.96 -31.32 4.49
C VAL A 320 2.33 -32.39 3.63
N LYS A 321 2.65 -32.40 2.34
CA LYS A 321 2.22 -33.46 1.42
C LYS A 321 3.19 -34.63 1.51
N ILE A 322 2.70 -35.81 1.85
CA ILE A 322 3.47 -37.02 1.93
C ILE A 322 3.57 -37.66 0.54
N GLY A 323 4.77 -37.83 0.05
CA GLY A 323 5.07 -38.59 -1.17
C GLY A 323 5.72 -39.91 -0.83
N VAL A 324 5.28 -41.00 -1.43
CA VAL A 324 5.89 -42.31 -1.25
C VAL A 324 6.86 -42.58 -2.39
N TRP A 325 8.11 -42.86 -2.04
CA TRP A 325 9.15 -43.21 -3.02
C TRP A 325 9.07 -44.69 -3.36
N ILE A 326 8.86 -44.99 -4.62
CA ILE A 326 8.92 -46.36 -5.16
C ILE A 326 10.25 -46.53 -5.91
N PRO A 327 11.10 -47.49 -5.52
CA PRO A 327 12.39 -47.70 -6.15
C PRO A 327 12.24 -48.12 -7.62
N ARG A 328 13.01 -47.51 -8.50
CA ARG A 328 12.96 -47.79 -9.94
C ARG A 328 13.70 -49.06 -10.35
N LYS A 329 14.67 -49.51 -9.55
CA LYS A 329 15.47 -50.70 -9.76
C LYS A 329 15.59 -51.47 -8.44
N LEU A 330 15.44 -52.76 -8.52
CA LEU A 330 15.60 -53.70 -7.40
C LEU A 330 16.68 -54.70 -7.76
N ASN A 331 17.40 -55.18 -6.74
CA ASN A 331 18.28 -56.35 -6.86
C ASN A 331 17.46 -57.64 -6.91
N LYS A 332 18.11 -58.78 -7.13
CA LYS A 332 17.42 -60.09 -7.23
C LYS A 332 16.70 -60.51 -5.96
N GLU A 333 17.31 -60.23 -4.80
CA GLU A 333 16.77 -60.60 -3.49
C GLU A 333 15.56 -59.72 -3.13
N GLU A 334 15.69 -58.42 -3.30
CA GLU A 334 14.59 -57.45 -3.09
C GLU A 334 13.38 -57.76 -4.02
N LYS A 335 13.66 -58.13 -5.28
CA LYS A 335 12.63 -58.51 -6.22
C LYS A 335 11.86 -59.74 -5.77
N ALA A 336 12.58 -60.76 -5.29
CA ALA A 336 11.98 -62.00 -4.79
C ALA A 336 11.07 -61.75 -3.57
N VAL A 337 11.48 -60.86 -2.66
CA VAL A 337 10.64 -60.43 -1.50
C VAL A 337 9.36 -59.73 -1.98
N ILE A 338 9.47 -58.77 -2.91
CA ILE A 338 8.31 -58.09 -3.42
C ILE A 338 7.38 -59.01 -4.22
N GLU A 339 7.93 -59.97 -4.99
CA GLU A 339 7.14 -60.98 -5.70
C GLU A 339 6.36 -61.88 -4.74
N SER A 340 6.91 -62.25 -3.59
CA SER A 340 6.19 -63.02 -2.56
C SER A 340 5.00 -62.30 -1.94
N LEU A 341 4.98 -60.99 -1.97
CA LEU A 341 3.88 -60.14 -1.46
C LEU A 341 2.78 -59.92 -2.49
N LYS A 342 3.02 -60.17 -3.79
CA LYS A 342 2.13 -59.81 -4.90
C LYS A 342 0.73 -60.46 -4.79
N ASP A 343 0.70 -61.71 -4.31
CA ASP A 343 -0.54 -62.50 -4.21
C ASP A 343 -1.23 -62.34 -2.84
N ASN A 344 -0.62 -61.58 -1.93
CA ASN A 344 -1.14 -61.36 -0.61
C ASN A 344 -2.34 -60.42 -0.65
N GLU A 345 -3.43 -60.75 0.00
CA GLU A 345 -4.68 -59.98 -0.02
C GLU A 345 -4.50 -58.54 0.47
N SER A 346 -3.63 -58.36 1.48
CA SER A 346 -3.33 -57.01 2.04
C SER A 346 -2.64 -56.07 1.04
N PHE A 347 -2.03 -56.62 -0.04
CA PHE A 347 -1.36 -55.81 -1.08
C PHE A 347 -2.21 -55.62 -2.33
N LYS A 348 -3.43 -56.19 -2.38
CA LYS A 348 -4.35 -55.94 -3.46
C LYS A 348 -5.02 -54.59 -3.29
N PRO A 349 -5.17 -53.79 -4.35
CA PRO A 349 -5.85 -52.49 -4.25
C PRO A 349 -7.29 -52.64 -3.76
N ASN A 350 -7.61 -52.03 -2.63
CA ASN A 350 -8.95 -51.99 -2.07
C ASN A 350 -9.29 -50.55 -1.64
N PRO A 351 -9.51 -49.63 -2.62
CA PRO A 351 -9.73 -48.22 -2.32
C PRO A 351 -11.04 -48.00 -1.57
N THR A 352 -10.95 -47.34 -0.44
CA THR A 352 -12.10 -46.91 0.39
C THR A 352 -12.85 -45.74 -0.23
N LYS A 353 -14.02 -45.39 0.34
CA LYS A 353 -14.73 -44.16 -0.08
C LYS A 353 -13.93 -42.88 0.17
N GLU A 354 -13.08 -42.88 1.20
CA GLU A 354 -12.21 -41.77 1.54
C GLU A 354 -11.07 -41.58 0.51
N ASP A 355 -10.53 -42.70 0.02
CA ASP A 355 -9.51 -42.67 -1.04
C ASP A 355 -10.09 -42.16 -2.36
N LYS A 356 -11.34 -42.50 -2.70
CA LYS A 356 -12.05 -41.97 -3.89
C LYS A 356 -12.33 -40.48 -3.80
N SER A 357 -12.74 -39.99 -2.61
CA SER A 357 -12.97 -38.57 -2.36
C SER A 357 -11.67 -37.74 -2.43
N PHE A 358 -10.53 -38.37 -2.19
CA PHE A 358 -9.23 -37.73 -2.34
C PHE A 358 -8.87 -37.50 -3.82
N PHE A 359 -9.17 -38.46 -4.69
CA PHE A 359 -8.96 -38.29 -6.16
C PHE A 359 -9.88 -37.23 -6.76
N ASP A 360 -11.09 -37.10 -6.26
CA ASP A 360 -12.01 -36.03 -6.68
C ASP A 360 -11.52 -34.65 -6.26
N ARG A 361 -10.95 -34.48 -5.06
CA ARG A 361 -10.35 -33.23 -4.60
C ARG A 361 -9.06 -32.85 -5.35
N ILE A 362 -8.32 -33.83 -5.89
CA ILE A 362 -7.16 -33.54 -6.76
C ILE A 362 -7.63 -33.00 -8.09
N LYS A 363 -8.74 -33.46 -8.62
CA LYS A 363 -9.30 -32.97 -9.90
C LYS A 363 -9.65 -31.50 -9.86
N ASP A 364 -10.23 -31.03 -8.73
CA ASP A 364 -10.57 -29.63 -8.47
C ASP A 364 -9.34 -28.71 -8.27
N LEU A 365 -8.15 -29.26 -8.12
CA LEU A 365 -6.89 -28.53 -7.99
C LEU A 365 -6.14 -28.37 -9.34
N PHE A 366 -6.58 -29.08 -10.39
CA PHE A 366 -5.97 -29.04 -11.72
C PHE A 366 -6.91 -28.51 -12.82
N ASP A 367 -8.19 -28.24 -12.49
CA ASP A 367 -9.14 -27.47 -13.29
C ASP A 367 -9.20 -26.01 -12.78
#